data_e8e73771b272751871b9620251f4518c
#
_entry.id   e8e73771b272751871b9620251f4518c
#
_cell.length_a   1.000
_cell.length_b   1.000
_cell.length_c   1.000
_cell.angle_alpha   90.00
_cell.angle_beta   90.00
_cell.angle_gamma   90.00
#
_symmetry.space_group_name_H-M   'P 1'
#
loop_
_entity.id
_entity.type
_entity.pdbx_description
1 polymer ?
#
loop_
_entity_poly.entity_id
_entity_poly.type
_entity_poly.pdbx_seq_one_letter_code
_entity_poly.pdbx_strand_id
1 'polypeptide(L)'
;MRFVHRPTISTLFFLATLGAAFAQKVETDFDHQANFSEYKTYSWQEIKPANSLWDSRIKSAVDAQLAAKGWTQIASGGDVAVVAIKTSQTQRTLQTFYDGFGGGWGWRRFGGGGLGDATTTEQDYKIGTLVIDLYDAKTKQLIWRGSAQDTVSDKATQNEKNLDKGVAKMFKAFPPGSARS
;
A
#
# COMPACT_ATOMS: atom_id res chain seq x y z
N MET A 1 -37.80 -38.84 51.23
CA MET A 1 -36.64 -38.94 50.38
C MET A 1 -36.72 -37.89 49.30
N ARG A 2 -35.89 -36.80 49.41
CA ARG A 2 -35.86 -35.71 48.42
C ARG A 2 -34.61 -35.88 47.57
N PHE A 3 -34.77 -36.16 46.28
CA PHE A 3 -33.67 -36.22 45.31
C PHE A 3 -33.33 -34.79 44.84
N VAL A 4 -32.14 -34.34 45.16
CA VAL A 4 -31.61 -33.07 44.70
C VAL A 4 -30.88 -33.32 43.38
N HIS A 5 -31.42 -32.79 42.26
CA HIS A 5 -30.76 -32.78 40.96
C HIS A 5 -29.76 -31.64 40.92
N ARG A 6 -28.48 -31.96 40.75
CA ARG A 6 -27.42 -30.98 40.48
C ARG A 6 -27.28 -30.81 38.96
N PRO A 7 -27.36 -29.60 38.43
CA PRO A 7 -27.04 -29.38 36.99
C PRO A 7 -25.54 -29.38 36.80
N THR A 8 -25.05 -30.24 35.94
CA THR A 8 -23.68 -30.21 35.43
C THR A 8 -23.55 -29.11 34.37
N ILE A 9 -22.87 -28.02 34.70
CA ILE A 9 -22.53 -26.96 33.75
C ILE A 9 -21.36 -27.45 32.88
N SER A 10 -21.67 -27.78 31.63
CA SER A 10 -20.68 -28.14 30.62
C SER A 10 -20.09 -26.85 30.05
N THR A 11 -18.92 -26.48 30.52
CA THR A 11 -18.17 -25.32 30.01
C THR A 11 -17.56 -25.69 28.66
N LEU A 12 -18.18 -25.23 27.57
CA LEU A 12 -17.63 -25.35 26.23
C LEU A 12 -16.48 -24.35 26.02
N PHE A 13 -15.26 -24.83 26.06
CA PHE A 13 -14.06 -24.04 25.84
C PHE A 13 -13.93 -23.77 24.31
N PHE A 14 -14.31 -22.57 23.88
CA PHE A 14 -14.17 -22.13 22.49
C PHE A 14 -12.70 -21.71 22.27
N LEU A 15 -11.91 -22.61 21.70
CA LEU A 15 -10.51 -22.33 21.34
C LEU A 15 -10.49 -21.44 20.10
N ALA A 16 -10.40 -20.13 20.30
CA ALA A 16 -10.18 -19.17 19.22
C ALA A 16 -8.75 -19.31 18.69
N THR A 17 -8.57 -19.99 17.57
CA THR A 17 -7.30 -19.99 16.83
C THR A 17 -7.10 -18.60 16.22
N LEU A 18 -6.27 -17.77 16.85
CA LEU A 18 -5.76 -16.55 16.22
C LEU A 18 -4.82 -16.97 15.08
N GLY A 19 -5.34 -17.04 13.87
CA GLY A 19 -4.52 -17.09 12.68
C GLY A 19 -3.72 -15.79 12.60
N ALA A 20 -2.38 -15.87 12.64
CA ALA A 20 -1.52 -14.74 12.34
C ALA A 20 -1.77 -14.29 10.89
N ALA A 21 -2.64 -13.34 10.69
CA ALA A 21 -2.81 -12.67 9.42
C ALA A 21 -1.57 -11.79 9.21
N PHE A 22 -0.72 -12.11 8.26
CA PHE A 22 0.33 -11.20 7.80
C PHE A 22 -0.36 -9.94 7.30
N ALA A 23 -0.26 -8.88 8.08
CA ALA A 23 -0.91 -7.62 7.75
C ALA A 23 -0.12 -6.94 6.63
N GLN A 24 -0.82 -6.60 5.54
CA GLN A 24 -0.27 -5.77 4.48
C GLN A 24 0.32 -4.48 5.08
N LYS A 25 1.60 -4.23 4.84
CA LYS A 25 2.30 -3.02 5.29
C LYS A 25 1.99 -1.89 4.32
N VAL A 26 1.43 -0.79 4.83
CA VAL A 26 1.13 0.41 4.04
C VAL A 26 1.72 1.61 4.75
N GLU A 27 2.41 2.46 4.00
CA GLU A 27 3.04 3.68 4.49
C GLU A 27 2.76 4.82 3.52
N THR A 28 2.63 6.03 4.05
CA THR A 28 2.42 7.25 3.26
C THR A 28 3.26 8.38 3.81
N ASP A 29 3.73 9.25 2.91
CA ASP A 29 4.45 10.47 3.24
C ASP A 29 4.06 11.58 2.26
N PHE A 30 4.20 12.85 2.65
CA PHE A 30 3.82 13.97 1.81
C PHE A 30 4.60 15.24 2.14
N ASP A 31 4.68 16.14 1.18
CA ASP A 31 5.23 17.47 1.36
C ASP A 31 4.27 18.35 2.16
N HIS A 32 4.67 18.75 3.37
CA HIS A 32 3.87 19.60 4.26
C HIS A 32 3.66 21.03 3.73
N GLN A 33 4.42 21.44 2.71
CA GLN A 33 4.27 22.73 2.06
C GLN A 33 3.33 22.69 0.85
N ALA A 34 2.98 21.50 0.37
CA ALA A 34 2.09 21.33 -0.77
C ALA A 34 0.63 21.67 -0.41
N ASN A 35 0.01 22.53 -1.20
CA ASN A 35 -1.41 22.86 -1.04
C ASN A 35 -2.30 21.93 -1.86
N PHE A 36 -2.70 20.82 -1.28
CA PHE A 36 -3.52 19.80 -1.96
C PHE A 36 -4.90 20.30 -2.40
N SER A 37 -5.40 21.42 -1.88
CA SER A 37 -6.67 22.00 -2.28
C SER A 37 -6.65 22.62 -3.68
N GLU A 38 -5.48 22.95 -4.19
CA GLU A 38 -5.29 23.54 -5.52
C GLU A 38 -5.30 22.51 -6.64
N TYR A 39 -5.00 21.25 -6.34
CA TYR A 39 -4.95 20.19 -7.34
C TYR A 39 -6.34 19.62 -7.60
N LYS A 40 -6.74 19.59 -8.86
CA LYS A 40 -8.05 19.08 -9.32
C LYS A 40 -7.92 18.04 -10.41
N THR A 41 -6.84 18.09 -11.17
CA THR A 41 -6.62 17.23 -12.33
C THR A 41 -5.30 16.47 -12.20
N TYR A 42 -5.28 15.27 -12.74
CA TYR A 42 -4.05 14.49 -12.82
C TYR A 42 -3.92 13.80 -14.17
N SER A 43 -2.68 13.48 -14.51
CA SER A 43 -2.37 12.64 -15.67
C SER A 43 -1.35 11.58 -15.30
N TRP A 44 -1.50 10.40 -15.89
CA TRP A 44 -0.52 9.33 -15.74
C TRP A 44 0.73 9.64 -16.53
N GLN A 45 1.88 9.60 -15.86
CA GLN A 45 3.18 9.76 -16.47
C GLN A 45 3.79 8.42 -16.82
N GLU A 46 3.85 7.49 -15.86
CA GLU A 46 4.56 6.22 -16.04
C GLU A 46 4.11 5.15 -15.05
N ILE A 47 4.20 3.87 -15.49
CA ILE A 47 4.12 2.69 -14.60
C ILE A 47 5.33 1.80 -14.91
N LYS A 48 6.12 1.47 -13.91
CA LYS A 48 7.34 0.63 -14.03
C LYS A 48 7.31 -0.60 -13.15
N PRO A 49 7.87 -1.74 -13.62
CA PRO A 49 8.09 -2.07 -15.02
C PRO A 49 6.76 -2.23 -15.76
N ALA A 50 6.74 -1.93 -17.07
CA ALA A 50 5.53 -2.01 -17.87
C ALA A 50 5.00 -3.47 -17.95
N ASN A 51 3.70 -3.62 -17.70
CA ASN A 51 2.97 -4.88 -17.86
C ASN A 51 1.49 -4.55 -18.05
N SER A 52 0.99 -4.70 -19.26
CA SER A 52 -0.34 -4.21 -19.66
C SER A 52 -1.49 -4.62 -18.73
N LEU A 53 -1.48 -5.86 -18.23
CA LEU A 53 -2.52 -6.36 -17.33
C LEU A 53 -2.44 -5.69 -15.95
N TRP A 54 -1.25 -5.58 -15.39
CA TRP A 54 -1.05 -4.94 -14.09
C TRP A 54 -1.20 -3.43 -14.16
N ASP A 55 -0.73 -2.82 -15.24
CA ASP A 55 -0.83 -1.37 -15.45
C ASP A 55 -2.30 -0.93 -15.47
N SER A 56 -3.16 -1.68 -16.17
CA SER A 56 -4.61 -1.42 -16.18
C SER A 56 -5.23 -1.54 -14.80
N ARG A 57 -4.87 -2.57 -14.03
CA ARG A 57 -5.39 -2.79 -12.66
C ARG A 57 -4.92 -1.70 -11.70
N ILE A 58 -3.64 -1.33 -11.76
CA ILE A 58 -3.07 -0.26 -10.94
C ILE A 58 -3.77 1.06 -11.25
N LYS A 59 -3.90 1.40 -12.55
CA LYS A 59 -4.64 2.59 -12.98
C LYS A 59 -6.04 2.60 -12.43
N SER A 60 -6.80 1.54 -12.67
CA SER A 60 -8.20 1.44 -12.20
C SER A 60 -8.32 1.65 -10.69
N ALA A 61 -7.45 1.00 -9.91
CA ALA A 61 -7.48 1.11 -8.45
C ALA A 61 -7.15 2.54 -7.96
N VAL A 62 -6.12 3.18 -8.54
CA VAL A 62 -5.70 4.54 -8.17
C VAL A 62 -6.70 5.57 -8.66
N ASP A 63 -7.19 5.45 -9.90
CA ASP A 63 -8.17 6.36 -10.49
C ASP A 63 -9.45 6.38 -9.68
N ALA A 64 -9.92 5.22 -9.20
CA ALA A 64 -11.08 5.13 -8.33
C ALA A 64 -10.87 5.90 -7.01
N GLN A 65 -9.67 5.85 -6.42
CA GLN A 65 -9.38 6.59 -5.18
C GLN A 65 -9.27 8.10 -5.43
N LEU A 66 -8.60 8.53 -6.48
CA LEU A 66 -8.46 9.95 -6.83
C LEU A 66 -9.81 10.56 -7.21
N ALA A 67 -10.64 9.84 -7.98
CA ALA A 67 -12.00 10.25 -8.31
C ALA A 67 -12.88 10.41 -7.06
N ALA A 68 -12.78 9.49 -6.09
CA ALA A 68 -13.48 9.59 -4.81
C ALA A 68 -13.05 10.80 -3.98
N LYS A 69 -11.86 11.37 -4.27
CA LYS A 69 -11.34 12.61 -3.65
C LYS A 69 -11.65 13.86 -4.50
N GLY A 70 -12.41 13.72 -5.57
CA GLY A 70 -12.84 14.82 -6.44
C GLY A 70 -11.80 15.23 -7.49
N TRP A 71 -10.78 14.42 -7.74
CA TRP A 71 -9.79 14.67 -8.77
C TRP A 71 -10.22 14.03 -10.10
N THR A 72 -9.93 14.71 -11.20
CA THR A 72 -10.30 14.26 -12.54
C THR A 72 -9.07 13.86 -13.34
N GLN A 73 -9.12 12.66 -13.93
CA GLN A 73 -8.08 12.23 -14.86
C GLN A 73 -8.22 12.95 -16.19
N ILE A 74 -7.08 13.43 -16.71
CA ILE A 74 -6.97 13.95 -18.07
C ILE A 74 -5.82 13.24 -18.81
N ALA A 75 -5.83 13.31 -20.14
CA ALA A 75 -4.87 12.56 -20.96
C ALA A 75 -3.42 13.04 -20.76
N SER A 76 -3.21 14.34 -20.59
CA SER A 76 -1.90 14.95 -20.34
C SER A 76 -2.07 16.34 -19.73
N GLY A 77 -1.02 16.85 -19.09
CA GLY A 77 -1.00 18.24 -18.58
C GLY A 77 -1.86 18.46 -17.34
N GLY A 78 -2.18 17.42 -16.57
CA GLY A 78 -2.83 17.56 -15.27
C GLY A 78 -2.01 18.38 -14.30
N ASP A 79 -2.64 18.90 -13.25
CA ASP A 79 -1.96 19.60 -12.16
C ASP A 79 -0.94 18.69 -11.47
N VAL A 80 -1.23 17.38 -11.45
CA VAL A 80 -0.42 16.34 -10.84
C VAL A 80 -0.05 15.27 -11.85
N ALA A 81 1.21 14.87 -11.84
CA ALA A 81 1.72 13.72 -12.58
C ALA A 81 1.76 12.50 -11.66
N VAL A 82 1.12 11.40 -12.09
CA VAL A 82 1.05 10.15 -11.33
C VAL A 82 2.08 9.17 -11.88
N VAL A 83 2.89 8.61 -11.01
CA VAL A 83 3.85 7.55 -11.30
C VAL A 83 3.56 6.36 -10.41
N ALA A 84 3.58 5.16 -10.98
CA ALA A 84 3.50 3.92 -10.20
C ALA A 84 4.73 3.06 -10.45
N ILE A 85 5.26 2.50 -9.37
CA ILE A 85 6.41 1.59 -9.41
C ILE A 85 6.00 0.32 -8.69
N LYS A 86 6.09 -0.81 -9.39
CA LYS A 86 5.86 -2.12 -8.79
C LYS A 86 7.10 -2.96 -8.84
N THR A 87 7.35 -3.69 -7.79
CA THR A 87 8.43 -4.68 -7.73
C THR A 87 7.90 -5.96 -7.10
N SER A 88 8.38 -7.09 -7.59
CA SER A 88 8.18 -8.39 -6.96
C SER A 88 9.55 -9.02 -6.83
N GLN A 89 10.15 -8.89 -5.66
CA GLN A 89 11.50 -9.40 -5.44
C GLN A 89 11.68 -9.95 -4.03
N THR A 90 12.65 -10.84 -3.90
CA THR A 90 13.17 -11.30 -2.63
C THR A 90 13.69 -10.08 -1.84
N GLN A 91 13.51 -10.05 -0.55
CA GLN A 91 13.80 -8.92 0.35
C GLN A 91 15.16 -8.20 0.14
N ARG A 92 16.17 -8.93 -0.36
CA ARG A 92 17.52 -8.43 -0.64
C ARG A 92 17.57 -7.41 -1.80
N THR A 93 16.70 -7.51 -2.78
CA THR A 93 16.71 -6.67 -3.99
C THR A 93 15.96 -5.36 -3.80
N LEU A 94 15.05 -5.26 -2.82
CA LEU A 94 14.36 -4.02 -2.47
C LEU A 94 15.35 -2.95 -2.00
N GLN A 95 16.34 -3.32 -1.18
CA GLN A 95 17.35 -2.38 -0.69
C GLN A 95 18.10 -1.70 -1.84
N THR A 96 18.57 -2.49 -2.81
CA THR A 96 19.33 -1.98 -3.98
C THR A 96 18.46 -1.10 -4.88
N PHE A 97 17.16 -1.40 -4.99
CA PHE A 97 16.24 -0.61 -5.79
C PHE A 97 16.04 0.80 -5.21
N TYR A 98 15.85 0.91 -3.90
CA TYR A 98 15.67 2.19 -3.22
C TYR A 98 16.94 3.01 -3.18
N ASP A 99 18.11 2.39 -3.06
CA ASP A 99 19.41 3.06 -3.11
C ASP A 99 19.72 3.65 -4.51
N GLY A 100 19.21 3.01 -5.57
CA GLY A 100 19.38 3.45 -6.96
C GLY A 100 18.43 4.56 -7.41
N PHE A 101 17.33 4.81 -6.70
CA PHE A 101 16.25 5.72 -7.13
C PHE A 101 16.34 7.14 -6.52
N GLY A 102 17.48 7.54 -6.08
CA GLY A 102 17.75 8.91 -5.63
C GLY A 102 17.64 9.08 -4.12
N GLY A 103 18.79 9.06 -3.48
CA GLY A 103 18.99 9.22 -2.05
C GLY A 103 18.70 10.64 -1.52
N GLY A 104 17.49 11.17 -1.75
CA GLY A 104 17.13 12.50 -1.30
C GLY A 104 16.04 12.55 -0.24
N TRP A 105 15.16 11.58 -0.17
CA TRP A 105 14.01 11.63 0.72
C TRP A 105 13.84 10.37 1.55
N GLY A 106 14.25 10.44 2.80
CA GLY A 106 13.67 9.72 3.96
C GLY A 106 13.48 8.20 3.93
N TRP A 107 13.89 7.50 2.87
CA TRP A 107 13.71 6.05 2.72
C TRP A 107 14.39 5.21 3.81
N ARG A 108 15.42 5.74 4.47
CA ARG A 108 16.03 5.08 5.65
C ARG A 108 15.02 4.82 6.77
N ARG A 109 13.91 5.55 6.78
CA ARG A 109 12.83 5.40 7.77
C ARG A 109 11.86 4.27 7.41
N PHE A 110 11.79 3.89 6.13
CA PHE A 110 10.86 2.88 5.61
C PHE A 110 11.42 1.45 5.59
N GLY A 111 12.75 1.27 5.63
CA GLY A 111 13.39 -0.03 5.50
C GLY A 111 14.10 -0.57 6.74
N GLY A 112 14.20 0.20 7.81
CA GLY A 112 15.09 -0.07 8.94
C GLY A 112 14.45 -0.67 10.19
N GLY A 113 13.36 -1.39 10.09
CA GLY A 113 12.82 -2.18 11.21
C GLY A 113 13.59 -3.48 11.36
N GLY A 114 14.52 -3.55 12.32
CA GLY A 114 15.33 -4.72 12.60
C GLY A 114 14.50 -6.00 12.70
N LEU A 115 14.81 -6.95 11.85
CA LEU A 115 14.41 -8.34 12.05
C LEU A 115 15.44 -8.96 12.99
N GLY A 116 15.05 -9.12 14.25
CA GLY A 116 15.80 -9.92 15.20
C GLY A 116 15.98 -11.34 14.66
N ASP A 117 17.11 -11.94 15.01
CA ASP A 117 17.45 -13.33 14.71
C ASP A 117 16.27 -14.26 15.01
N ALA A 118 15.55 -14.65 13.99
CA ALA A 118 14.63 -15.76 14.01
C ALA A 118 15.20 -16.85 13.13
N THR A 119 15.43 -18.00 13.68
CA THR A 119 15.84 -19.24 13.02
C THR A 119 14.96 -19.46 11.79
N THR A 120 15.51 -19.22 10.60
CA THR A 120 14.78 -19.16 9.35
C THR A 120 14.59 -20.58 8.83
N THR A 121 13.36 -21.06 8.87
CA THR A 121 12.90 -22.02 7.86
C THR A 121 12.82 -21.23 6.57
N GLU A 122 13.70 -21.47 5.61
CA GLU A 122 13.73 -20.83 4.30
C GLU A 122 12.43 -21.16 3.54
N GLN A 123 11.44 -20.31 3.70
CA GLN A 123 10.34 -20.22 2.74
C GLN A 123 10.58 -18.93 1.96
N ASP A 124 10.92 -19.09 0.69
CA ASP A 124 11.05 -17.98 -0.26
C ASP A 124 9.72 -17.27 -0.46
N TYR A 125 9.41 -16.32 0.40
CA TYR A 125 8.25 -15.45 0.21
C TYR A 125 8.60 -14.36 -0.81
N LYS A 126 7.90 -14.38 -1.94
CA LYS A 126 7.92 -13.24 -2.88
C LYS A 126 7.12 -12.11 -2.27
N ILE A 127 7.77 -11.00 -1.97
CA ILE A 127 7.10 -9.77 -1.53
C ILE A 127 6.89 -8.87 -2.75
N GLY A 128 5.65 -8.50 -2.99
CA GLY A 128 5.28 -7.47 -3.95
C GLY A 128 5.21 -6.12 -3.26
N THR A 129 5.81 -5.11 -3.85
CA THR A 129 5.71 -3.72 -3.41
C THR A 129 5.13 -2.87 -4.54
N LEU A 130 4.14 -2.05 -4.21
CA LEU A 130 3.63 -0.99 -5.05
C LEU A 130 3.93 0.34 -4.40
N VAL A 131 4.51 1.26 -5.17
CA VAL A 131 4.70 2.66 -4.79
C VAL A 131 3.88 3.52 -5.75
N ILE A 132 3.12 4.46 -5.21
CA ILE A 132 2.43 5.50 -5.97
C ILE A 132 3.01 6.84 -5.57
N ASP A 133 3.51 7.57 -6.55
CA ASP A 133 4.08 8.91 -6.42
C ASP A 133 3.20 9.93 -7.12
N LEU A 134 2.93 11.02 -6.44
CA LEU A 134 2.25 12.19 -6.98
C LEU A 134 3.24 13.34 -7.02
N TYR A 135 3.48 13.89 -8.22
CA TYR A 135 4.36 15.03 -8.43
C TYR A 135 3.54 16.24 -8.86
N ASP A 136 3.85 17.39 -8.31
CA ASP A 136 3.38 18.66 -8.88
C ASP A 136 3.88 18.76 -10.33
N ALA A 137 2.97 18.93 -11.29
CA ALA A 137 3.33 18.89 -12.70
C ALA A 137 4.12 20.12 -13.16
N LYS A 138 4.04 21.25 -12.43
CA LYS A 138 4.77 22.49 -12.72
C LYS A 138 6.18 22.48 -12.15
N THR A 139 6.28 22.18 -10.84
CA THR A 139 7.57 22.22 -10.13
C THR A 139 8.38 20.95 -10.26
N LYS A 140 7.73 19.83 -10.67
CA LYS A 140 8.30 18.48 -10.72
C LYS A 140 8.70 17.93 -9.34
N GLN A 141 8.23 18.53 -8.28
CA GLN A 141 8.49 18.09 -6.92
C GLN A 141 7.51 16.98 -6.52
N LEU A 142 8.02 16.00 -5.77
CA LEU A 142 7.20 14.97 -5.17
C LEU A 142 6.37 15.60 -4.05
N ILE A 143 5.05 15.54 -4.16
CA ILE A 143 4.13 16.10 -3.18
C ILE A 143 3.48 15.06 -2.28
N TRP A 144 3.38 13.80 -2.75
CA TRP A 144 2.84 12.71 -1.95
C TRP A 144 3.37 11.36 -2.46
N ARG A 145 3.56 10.45 -1.55
CA ARG A 145 3.96 9.06 -1.81
C ARG A 145 3.18 8.12 -0.94
N GLY A 146 2.67 7.04 -1.54
CA GLY A 146 2.12 5.89 -0.85
C GLY A 146 2.86 4.62 -1.24
N SER A 147 3.08 3.73 -0.30
CA SER A 147 3.63 2.41 -0.57
C SER A 147 2.81 1.32 0.10
N ALA A 148 2.66 0.18 -0.57
CA ALA A 148 2.05 -1.03 -0.01
C ALA A 148 2.91 -2.24 -0.32
N GLN A 149 3.12 -3.08 0.69
CA GLN A 149 3.83 -4.34 0.59
C GLN A 149 2.91 -5.48 0.99
N ASP A 150 2.95 -6.55 0.23
CA ASP A 150 2.20 -7.77 0.52
C ASP A 150 2.91 -9.01 -0.02
N THR A 151 2.57 -10.17 0.52
CA THR A 151 3.05 -11.45 0.00
C THR A 151 2.36 -11.73 -1.35
N VAL A 152 3.16 -12.04 -2.38
CA VAL A 152 2.62 -12.42 -3.69
C VAL A 152 2.05 -13.83 -3.60
N SER A 153 0.77 -13.95 -3.89
CA SER A 153 0.05 -15.23 -3.98
C SER A 153 0.20 -15.85 -5.37
N ASP A 154 0.16 -17.16 -5.46
CA ASP A 154 0.07 -17.88 -6.73
C ASP A 154 -1.28 -17.67 -7.44
N LYS A 155 -2.28 -17.17 -6.70
CA LYS A 155 -3.62 -16.86 -7.23
C LYS A 155 -3.71 -15.41 -7.69
N ALA A 156 -3.85 -15.20 -9.00
CA ALA A 156 -3.96 -13.87 -9.60
C ALA A 156 -5.09 -13.02 -8.97
N THR A 157 -6.24 -13.62 -8.69
CA THR A 157 -7.40 -12.96 -8.06
C THR A 157 -7.10 -12.49 -6.63
N GLN A 158 -6.25 -13.20 -5.89
CA GLN A 158 -5.84 -12.76 -4.56
C GLN A 158 -4.90 -11.56 -4.64
N ASN A 159 -3.96 -11.57 -5.59
CA ASN A 159 -3.05 -10.44 -5.81
C ASN A 159 -3.81 -9.18 -6.23
N GLU A 160 -4.87 -9.31 -7.04
CA GLU A 160 -5.74 -8.20 -7.41
C GLU A 160 -6.47 -7.62 -6.19
N LYS A 161 -7.09 -8.47 -5.37
CA LYS A 161 -7.70 -8.03 -4.09
C LYS A 161 -6.71 -7.36 -3.14
N ASN A 162 -5.48 -7.84 -3.10
CA ASN A 162 -4.41 -7.26 -2.29
C ASN A 162 -4.01 -5.88 -2.83
N LEU A 163 -3.91 -5.73 -4.15
CA LEU A 163 -3.69 -4.46 -4.82
C LEU A 163 -4.75 -3.43 -4.42
N ASP A 164 -6.03 -3.76 -4.61
CA ASP A 164 -7.15 -2.86 -4.31
C ASP A 164 -7.14 -2.43 -2.84
N LYS A 165 -6.94 -3.38 -1.92
CA LYS A 165 -6.84 -3.08 -0.49
C LYS A 165 -5.63 -2.19 -0.17
N GLY A 166 -4.48 -2.44 -0.79
CA GLY A 166 -3.26 -1.66 -0.60
C GLY A 166 -3.47 -0.22 -1.04
N VAL A 167 -3.99 -0.03 -2.25
CA VAL A 167 -4.29 1.30 -2.79
C VAL A 167 -5.32 2.02 -1.93
N ALA A 168 -6.44 1.37 -1.58
CA ALA A 168 -7.45 1.98 -0.71
C ALA A 168 -6.87 2.41 0.65
N LYS A 169 -5.97 1.62 1.24
CA LYS A 169 -5.31 1.99 2.51
C LYS A 169 -4.35 3.16 2.35
N MET A 170 -3.56 3.22 1.25
CA MET A 170 -2.70 4.37 0.96
C MET A 170 -3.48 5.67 0.89
N PHE A 171 -4.62 5.66 0.19
CA PHE A 171 -5.46 6.85 -0.01
C PHE A 171 -6.44 7.13 1.13
N LYS A 172 -6.46 6.33 2.19
CA LYS A 172 -7.41 6.52 3.31
C LYS A 172 -7.31 7.90 3.93
N ALA A 173 -6.10 8.40 4.15
CA ALA A 173 -5.83 9.73 4.72
C ALA A 173 -5.45 10.78 3.67
N PHE A 174 -5.74 10.53 2.39
CA PHE A 174 -5.49 11.47 1.29
C PHE A 174 -6.76 12.31 0.99
N PRO A 175 -6.66 13.60 0.65
CA PRO A 175 -5.45 14.41 0.73
C PRO A 175 -5.03 14.69 2.17
N PRO A 176 -3.73 14.85 2.44
CA PRO A 176 -3.24 15.18 3.77
C PRO A 176 -3.87 16.49 4.27
N GLY A 177 -4.23 16.52 5.56
CA GLY A 177 -4.85 17.71 6.16
C GLY A 177 -6.38 17.79 6.06
N SER A 178 -7.04 16.93 5.29
CA SER A 178 -8.52 16.94 5.16
C SER A 178 -9.28 16.37 6.38
N ALA A 179 -8.58 15.83 7.35
CA ALA A 179 -9.17 15.19 8.53
C ALA A 179 -9.35 16.13 9.76
N ARG A 180 -9.32 17.46 9.54
CA ARG A 180 -9.58 18.46 10.61
C ARG A 180 -10.70 19.40 10.16
N SER A 181 -11.90 18.91 10.18
CA SER A 181 -13.09 19.75 10.25
C SER A 181 -14.18 19.01 11.04
#